data_3377bbeb83ed93796c4c9a4cd69b6055
#
_entry.id   3377bbeb83ed93796c4c9a4cd69b6055
#
_cell.length_a   1.000
_cell.length_b   1.000
_cell.length_c   1.000
_cell.angle_alpha   90.00
_cell.angle_beta   90.00
_cell.angle_gamma   90.00
#
_symmetry.space_group_name_H-M   'P 1'
#
loop_
_entity.id
_entity.type
_entity.pdbx_description
1 polymer ?
#
loop_
_entity_poly.entity_id
_entity_poly.type
_entity_poly.pdbx_seq_one_letter_code
_entity_poly.pdbx_strand_id
1 'polypeptide(L)'
;MNKDLTVGKPSQVLWQFCLPMFGSIIFQQLYNIADSLVAGKFIGENALAAVGNSYEITLIFIAFAFGCNIGCSVIVSRYFGAKDYDEMKTSVYTSLIGSAVLCAVLMLIGLVGCHSLLELINTPEEILADSSLYLDIYVLGLPFMFFYNIATGIFSALGDSKTPFYFLAVSSLSNIGVDILFVAGFHMGVAGVAWATFLCQGVSCVLAMVVVFRRIRAFKSDRKTVWFSWNMLGKVAVVAIPSILQQSFVSVGNIILQSVINTFGASVIAGYSAAVKLNNMVITSFTTLGNGISNYTSQNMGAGKMDRVHKGFGAGRNLVWIICVPIVLLYFFFGRFLLLLFMNDPQGPAIDTGMLFLRILSPFYFVVSLKLVTDGILRGCGMMVRFMIATFSDLILRVGIAIVLSSTALGSTGIWMAWPVGWCIGTGLSLVFYFTAIRKVLAESPAEAEAEGKAAEARAEAEFAADAEMETL
;
A
#
# COMPACT_ATOMS: atom_id res chain seq x y z
N MET A 1 17.80 -10.08 -6.04
CA MET A 1 18.26 -10.03 -7.44
C MET A 1 17.22 -9.27 -8.23
N ASN A 2 17.64 -8.27 -9.00
CA ASN A 2 16.71 -7.51 -9.84
C ASN A 2 16.10 -8.46 -10.89
N LYS A 3 14.79 -8.37 -11.09
CA LYS A 3 14.08 -9.22 -12.05
C LYS A 3 13.34 -8.34 -13.05
N ASP A 4 13.65 -8.56 -14.32
CA ASP A 4 12.93 -7.91 -15.42
C ASP A 4 11.54 -8.54 -15.56
N LEU A 5 10.49 -7.78 -15.17
CA LEU A 5 9.10 -8.22 -15.23
C LEU A 5 8.55 -8.17 -16.67
N THR A 6 9.33 -7.67 -17.63
CA THR A 6 8.96 -7.60 -19.06
C THR A 6 9.31 -8.87 -19.83
N VAL A 7 9.92 -9.88 -19.18
CA VAL A 7 10.38 -11.13 -19.79
C VAL A 7 9.71 -12.35 -19.12
N GLY A 8 9.45 -13.39 -19.88
CA GLY A 8 8.82 -14.63 -19.39
C GLY A 8 7.29 -14.62 -19.46
N LYS A 9 6.63 -15.72 -19.07
CA LYS A 9 5.16 -15.82 -19.07
C LYS A 9 4.56 -14.90 -17.97
N PRO A 10 3.59 -14.02 -18.27
CA PRO A 10 3.02 -13.08 -17.31
C PRO A 10 2.53 -13.72 -16.01
N SER A 11 1.86 -14.85 -16.09
CA SER A 11 1.37 -15.57 -14.91
C SER A 11 2.51 -16.02 -13.99
N GLN A 12 3.56 -16.63 -14.55
CA GLN A 12 4.72 -17.10 -13.78
C GLN A 12 5.50 -15.94 -13.15
N VAL A 13 5.65 -14.84 -13.90
CA VAL A 13 6.33 -13.64 -13.43
C VAL A 13 5.57 -13.02 -12.27
N LEU A 14 4.25 -12.86 -12.40
CA LEU A 14 3.41 -12.31 -11.33
C LEU A 14 3.38 -13.19 -10.09
N TRP A 15 3.24 -14.52 -10.22
CA TRP A 15 3.32 -15.42 -9.07
C TRP A 15 4.62 -15.29 -8.30
N GLN A 16 5.75 -15.34 -9.00
CA GLN A 16 7.07 -15.25 -8.37
C GLN A 16 7.35 -13.88 -7.76
N PHE A 17 6.73 -12.82 -8.27
CA PHE A 17 6.89 -11.46 -7.76
C PHE A 17 5.93 -11.16 -6.62
N CYS A 18 4.66 -11.52 -6.76
CA CYS A 18 3.61 -11.17 -5.78
C CYS A 18 3.59 -12.08 -4.54
N LEU A 19 4.03 -13.35 -4.64
CA LEU A 19 3.99 -14.28 -3.51
C LEU A 19 4.86 -13.83 -2.31
N PRO A 20 6.11 -13.35 -2.49
CA PRO A 20 6.87 -12.78 -1.38
C PRO A 20 6.24 -11.51 -0.80
N MET A 21 5.59 -10.68 -1.64
CA MET A 21 4.87 -9.49 -1.16
C MET A 21 3.69 -9.88 -0.27
N PHE A 22 2.94 -10.91 -0.66
CA PHE A 22 1.87 -11.46 0.17
C PHE A 22 2.40 -12.01 1.50
N GLY A 23 3.52 -12.75 1.47
CA GLY A 23 4.21 -13.21 2.67
C GLY A 23 4.62 -12.07 3.60
N SER A 24 5.05 -10.94 3.07
CA SER A 24 5.40 -9.74 3.85
C SER A 24 4.23 -9.23 4.70
N ILE A 25 3.01 -9.26 4.17
CA ILE A 25 1.81 -8.83 4.90
C ILE A 25 1.53 -9.76 6.08
N ILE A 26 1.71 -11.06 5.92
CA ILE A 26 1.52 -12.03 7.02
C ILE A 26 2.49 -11.70 8.17
N PHE A 27 3.77 -11.47 7.88
CA PHE A 27 4.76 -11.08 8.90
C PHE A 27 4.41 -9.73 9.54
N GLN A 28 3.95 -8.76 8.76
CA GLN A 28 3.53 -7.46 9.30
C GLN A 28 2.33 -7.58 10.24
N GLN A 29 1.37 -8.43 9.92
CA GLN A 29 0.22 -8.66 10.80
C GLN A 29 0.60 -9.41 12.07
N LEU A 30 1.47 -10.42 11.97
CA LEU A 30 2.01 -11.12 13.14
C LEU A 30 2.77 -10.16 14.07
N TYR A 31 3.55 -9.26 13.51
CA TYR A 31 4.23 -8.21 14.25
C TYR A 31 3.25 -7.30 15.00
N ASN A 32 2.23 -6.76 14.33
CA ASN A 32 1.23 -5.89 14.96
C ASN A 32 0.47 -6.59 16.10
N ILE A 33 0.20 -7.88 15.95
CA ILE A 33 -0.42 -8.69 17.02
C ILE A 33 0.54 -8.86 18.19
N ALA A 34 1.81 -9.17 17.92
CA ALA A 34 2.81 -9.37 18.95
C ALA A 34 3.07 -8.10 19.78
N ASP A 35 3.20 -6.93 19.13
CA ASP A 35 3.33 -5.62 19.77
C ASP A 35 2.17 -5.35 20.76
N SER A 36 0.95 -5.57 20.29
CA SER A 36 -0.24 -5.41 21.11
C SER A 36 -0.27 -6.38 22.29
N LEU A 37 0.17 -7.62 22.10
CA LEU A 37 0.26 -8.62 23.17
C LEU A 37 1.33 -8.26 24.20
N VAL A 38 2.49 -7.75 23.75
CA VAL A 38 3.57 -7.32 24.67
C VAL A 38 3.09 -6.15 25.51
N ALA A 39 2.50 -5.11 24.88
CA ALA A 39 1.96 -3.97 25.60
C ALA A 39 0.88 -4.38 26.61
N GLY A 40 -0.11 -5.17 26.21
CA GLY A 40 -1.20 -5.59 27.07
C GLY A 40 -0.80 -6.53 28.21
N LYS A 41 0.09 -7.50 27.92
CA LYS A 41 0.45 -8.55 28.89
C LYS A 41 1.51 -8.13 29.90
N PHE A 42 2.49 -7.32 29.48
CA PHE A 42 3.64 -6.96 30.32
C PHE A 42 3.53 -5.59 30.96
N ILE A 43 2.75 -4.66 30.39
CA ILE A 43 2.61 -3.29 30.93
C ILE A 43 1.21 -3.13 31.56
N GLY A 44 0.14 -3.53 30.86
CA GLY A 44 -1.24 -3.47 31.32
C GLY A 44 -2.20 -2.84 30.33
N GLU A 45 -3.47 -2.73 30.76
CA GLU A 45 -4.57 -2.29 29.88
C GLU A 45 -4.43 -0.83 29.45
N ASN A 46 -3.96 0.07 30.34
CA ASN A 46 -3.76 1.48 30.02
C ASN A 46 -2.68 1.68 28.96
N ALA A 47 -1.60 0.89 29.00
CA ALA A 47 -0.56 0.94 27.98
C ALA A 47 -1.07 0.46 26.62
N LEU A 48 -1.84 -0.63 26.59
CA LEU A 48 -2.48 -1.11 25.38
C LEU A 48 -3.43 -0.06 24.79
N ALA A 49 -4.21 0.61 25.67
CA ALA A 49 -5.10 1.69 25.27
C ALA A 49 -4.32 2.90 24.72
N ALA A 50 -3.21 3.28 25.36
CA ALA A 50 -2.36 4.39 24.92
C ALA A 50 -1.75 4.14 23.53
N VAL A 51 -1.17 2.95 23.30
CA VAL A 51 -0.62 2.55 22.01
C VAL A 51 -1.71 2.50 20.94
N GLY A 52 -2.88 1.92 21.27
CA GLY A 52 -4.00 1.82 20.34
C GLY A 52 -4.57 3.19 19.94
N ASN A 53 -4.71 4.11 20.90
CA ASN A 53 -5.17 5.48 20.65
C ASN A 53 -4.18 6.28 19.77
N SER A 54 -2.89 6.12 20.04
CA SER A 54 -1.82 6.75 19.25
C SER A 54 -1.76 6.21 17.82
N TYR A 55 -2.11 4.92 17.62
CA TYR A 55 -2.08 4.28 16.30
C TYR A 55 -3.00 4.98 15.29
N GLU A 56 -4.15 5.47 15.69
CA GLU A 56 -5.07 6.20 14.80
C GLU A 56 -4.41 7.46 14.19
N ILE A 57 -3.62 8.17 14.99
CA ILE A 57 -2.85 9.34 14.51
C ILE A 57 -1.70 8.90 13.61
N THR A 58 -1.04 7.78 13.94
CA THR A 58 0.06 7.27 13.11
C THR A 58 -0.39 6.88 11.70
N LEU A 59 -1.65 6.48 11.51
CA LEU A 59 -2.22 6.16 10.19
C LEU A 59 -2.15 7.33 9.21
N ILE A 60 -2.20 8.57 9.70
CA ILE A 60 -2.04 9.77 8.87
C ILE A 60 -0.64 9.78 8.26
N PHE A 61 0.40 9.60 9.07
CA PHE A 61 1.78 9.58 8.59
C PHE A 61 2.07 8.40 7.67
N ILE A 62 1.50 7.22 7.99
CA ILE A 62 1.59 6.01 7.16
C ILE A 62 0.99 6.26 5.77
N ALA A 63 -0.14 6.98 5.66
CA ALA A 63 -0.76 7.28 4.38
C ALA A 63 0.18 8.09 3.46
N PHE A 64 0.89 9.08 4.01
CA PHE A 64 1.88 9.85 3.23
C PHE A 64 3.08 9.00 2.80
N ALA A 65 3.66 8.21 3.71
CA ALA A 65 4.79 7.34 3.39
C ALA A 65 4.42 6.30 2.32
N PHE A 66 3.23 5.71 2.42
CA PHE A 66 2.71 4.74 1.47
C PHE A 66 2.44 5.35 0.10
N GLY A 67 1.89 6.56 0.05
CA GLY A 67 1.69 7.28 -1.22
C GLY A 67 3.01 7.64 -1.89
N CYS A 68 4.02 8.08 -1.14
CA CYS A 68 5.37 8.32 -1.65
C CYS A 68 6.02 7.03 -2.19
N ASN A 69 5.86 5.90 -1.49
CA ASN A 69 6.29 4.59 -1.96
C ASN A 69 5.69 4.27 -3.33
N ILE A 70 4.36 4.39 -3.48
CA ILE A 70 3.66 4.08 -4.75
C ILE A 70 4.12 5.03 -5.85
N GLY A 71 4.19 6.34 -5.58
CA GLY A 71 4.64 7.33 -6.55
C GLY A 71 6.04 7.03 -7.07
N CYS A 72 6.98 6.78 -6.17
CA CYS A 72 8.34 6.39 -6.50
C CYS A 72 8.36 5.08 -7.30
N SER A 73 7.71 4.02 -6.81
CA SER A 73 7.81 2.69 -7.40
C SER A 73 7.26 2.63 -8.83
N VAL A 74 6.15 3.31 -9.12
CA VAL A 74 5.54 3.35 -10.45
C VAL A 74 6.45 4.07 -11.46
N ILE A 75 7.01 5.21 -11.09
CA ILE A 75 7.85 6.00 -12.00
C ILE A 75 9.20 5.31 -12.21
N VAL A 76 9.85 4.81 -11.15
CA VAL A 76 11.09 4.03 -11.25
C VAL A 76 10.88 2.77 -12.10
N SER A 77 9.76 2.04 -11.90
CA SER A 77 9.40 0.87 -12.70
C SER A 77 9.31 1.19 -14.19
N ARG A 78 8.71 2.33 -14.54
CA ARG A 78 8.54 2.76 -15.93
C ARG A 78 9.88 2.96 -16.61
N TYR A 79 10.79 3.73 -16.01
CA TYR A 79 12.12 3.97 -16.55
C TYR A 79 13.02 2.72 -16.53
N PHE A 80 12.87 1.87 -15.50
CA PHE A 80 13.55 0.57 -15.47
C PHE A 80 13.10 -0.33 -16.62
N GLY A 81 11.80 -0.40 -16.91
CA GLY A 81 11.26 -1.14 -18.05
C GLY A 81 11.70 -0.59 -19.39
N ALA A 82 11.80 0.73 -19.54
CA ALA A 82 12.33 1.42 -20.72
C ALA A 82 13.85 1.26 -20.89
N LYS A 83 14.56 0.70 -19.88
CA LYS A 83 16.02 0.63 -19.80
C LYS A 83 16.72 2.00 -19.79
N ASP A 84 15.96 3.06 -19.52
CA ASP A 84 16.50 4.41 -19.32
C ASP A 84 16.99 4.55 -17.87
N TYR A 85 18.23 4.11 -17.64
CA TYR A 85 18.82 4.09 -16.31
C TYR A 85 19.19 5.49 -15.80
N ASP A 86 19.35 6.47 -16.68
CA ASP A 86 19.64 7.85 -16.30
C ASP A 86 18.42 8.50 -15.67
N GLU A 87 17.27 8.45 -16.35
CA GLU A 87 16.01 8.95 -15.81
C GLU A 87 15.53 8.10 -14.61
N MET A 88 15.80 6.79 -14.61
CA MET A 88 15.53 5.93 -13.46
C MET A 88 16.28 6.41 -12.20
N LYS A 89 17.59 6.71 -12.31
CA LYS A 89 18.38 7.24 -11.19
C LYS A 89 17.87 8.59 -10.74
N THR A 90 17.59 9.49 -11.70
CA THR A 90 17.01 10.81 -11.41
C THR A 90 15.69 10.68 -10.66
N SER A 91 14.83 9.71 -11.05
CA SER A 91 13.54 9.47 -10.36
C SER A 91 13.74 8.97 -8.94
N VAL A 92 14.72 8.08 -8.71
CA VAL A 92 15.06 7.59 -7.36
C VAL A 92 15.54 8.74 -6.47
N TYR A 93 16.55 9.51 -6.91
CA TYR A 93 17.10 10.60 -6.09
C TYR A 93 16.08 11.72 -5.87
N THR A 94 15.31 12.10 -6.90
CA THR A 94 14.23 13.09 -6.77
C THR A 94 13.18 12.64 -5.77
N SER A 95 12.77 11.35 -5.81
CA SER A 95 11.81 10.80 -4.86
C SER A 95 12.34 10.81 -3.42
N LEU A 96 13.62 10.44 -3.22
CA LEU A 96 14.27 10.48 -1.91
C LEU A 96 14.31 11.89 -1.34
N ILE A 97 14.72 12.88 -2.14
CA ILE A 97 14.80 14.29 -1.72
C ILE A 97 13.40 14.86 -1.45
N GLY A 98 12.45 14.64 -2.36
CA GLY A 98 11.07 15.10 -2.18
C GLY A 98 10.41 14.50 -0.94
N SER A 99 10.63 13.20 -0.70
CA SER A 99 10.11 12.53 0.50
C SER A 99 10.82 12.97 1.78
N ALA A 100 12.12 13.32 1.71
CA ALA A 100 12.85 13.90 2.86
C ALA A 100 12.26 15.25 3.28
N VAL A 101 11.97 16.12 2.31
CA VAL A 101 11.34 17.42 2.58
C VAL A 101 9.93 17.24 3.15
N LEU A 102 9.11 16.37 2.54
CA LEU A 102 7.77 16.09 3.04
C LEU A 102 7.81 15.49 4.46
N CYS A 103 8.72 14.54 4.70
CA CYS A 103 8.92 13.94 6.02
C CYS A 103 9.32 14.99 7.07
N ALA A 104 10.25 15.90 6.74
CA ALA A 104 10.66 16.96 7.66
C ALA A 104 9.48 17.88 8.02
N VAL A 105 8.65 18.25 7.05
CA VAL A 105 7.44 19.04 7.28
C VAL A 105 6.45 18.28 8.18
N LEU A 106 6.19 17.02 7.89
CA LEU A 106 5.28 16.19 8.69
C LEU A 106 5.83 15.95 10.11
N MET A 107 7.13 15.76 10.25
CA MET A 107 7.78 15.61 11.55
C MET A 107 7.63 16.90 12.39
N LEU A 108 7.82 18.06 11.78
CA LEU A 108 7.62 19.35 12.46
C LEU A 108 6.16 19.52 12.89
N ILE A 109 5.21 19.23 11.99
CA ILE A 109 3.77 19.27 12.30
C ILE A 109 3.43 18.28 13.41
N GLY A 110 3.99 17.08 13.37
CA GLY A 110 3.78 16.04 14.37
C GLY A 110 4.27 16.45 15.76
N LEU A 111 5.53 16.92 15.86
CA LEU A 111 6.11 17.32 17.14
C LEU A 111 5.37 18.49 17.79
N VAL A 112 4.79 19.40 17.00
CA VAL A 112 4.03 20.54 17.52
C VAL A 112 2.55 20.20 17.75
N GLY A 113 1.97 19.33 16.91
CA GLY A 113 0.53 19.15 16.82
C GLY A 113 -0.02 17.86 17.43
N CYS A 114 0.80 16.82 17.65
CA CYS A 114 0.29 15.52 18.12
C CYS A 114 -0.40 15.59 19.50
N HIS A 115 0.11 16.39 20.40
CA HIS A 115 -0.53 16.59 21.72
C HIS A 115 -1.93 17.20 21.56
N SER A 116 -2.06 18.27 20.77
CA SER A 116 -3.35 18.90 20.48
C SER A 116 -4.31 17.98 19.72
N LEU A 117 -3.79 17.08 18.87
CA LEU A 117 -4.61 16.08 18.21
C LEU A 117 -5.15 15.04 19.21
N LEU A 118 -4.34 14.61 20.18
CA LEU A 118 -4.79 13.70 21.23
C LEU A 118 -5.90 14.32 22.08
N GLU A 119 -5.77 15.60 22.43
CA GLU A 119 -6.82 16.34 23.14
C GLU A 119 -8.09 16.47 22.30
N LEU A 120 -7.95 16.77 21.00
CA LEU A 120 -9.07 16.92 20.06
C LEU A 120 -9.90 15.64 19.92
N ILE A 121 -9.26 14.47 19.98
CA ILE A 121 -9.94 13.16 19.93
C ILE A 121 -10.46 12.72 21.30
N ASN A 122 -10.41 13.62 22.32
CA ASN A 122 -10.85 13.37 23.69
C ASN A 122 -10.15 12.17 24.34
N THR A 123 -8.83 12.09 24.21
CA THR A 123 -8.02 11.07 24.87
C THR A 123 -8.18 11.19 26.40
N PRO A 124 -8.52 10.10 27.12
CA PRO A 124 -8.63 10.13 28.59
C PRO A 124 -7.33 10.59 29.25
N GLU A 125 -7.44 11.40 30.29
CA GLU A 125 -6.27 11.95 31.02
C GLU A 125 -5.33 10.85 31.55
N GLU A 126 -5.87 9.67 31.90
CA GLU A 126 -5.14 8.53 32.44
C GLU A 126 -4.11 7.95 31.45
N ILE A 127 -4.37 8.08 30.13
CA ILE A 127 -3.50 7.53 29.06
C ILE A 127 -2.87 8.62 28.20
N LEU A 128 -3.21 9.90 28.42
CA LEU A 128 -2.76 11.01 27.58
C LEU A 128 -1.25 11.15 27.58
N ALA A 129 -0.62 11.04 28.77
CA ALA A 129 0.84 11.16 28.90
C ALA A 129 1.58 10.04 28.14
N ASP A 130 1.12 8.79 28.28
CA ASP A 130 1.70 7.63 27.60
C ASP A 130 1.47 7.67 26.09
N SER A 131 0.27 8.12 25.67
CA SER A 131 -0.07 8.31 24.25
C SER A 131 0.81 9.39 23.61
N SER A 132 1.02 10.51 24.30
CA SER A 132 1.88 11.61 23.84
C SER A 132 3.34 11.15 23.72
N LEU A 133 3.87 10.48 24.75
CA LEU A 133 5.22 9.93 24.75
C LEU A 133 5.44 8.94 23.60
N TYR A 134 4.48 8.04 23.36
CA TYR A 134 4.54 7.10 22.26
C TYR A 134 4.59 7.82 20.91
N LEU A 135 3.71 8.81 20.72
CA LEU A 135 3.65 9.58 19.46
C LEU A 135 4.91 10.42 19.24
N ASP A 136 5.47 11.03 20.27
CA ASP A 136 6.69 11.82 20.15
C ASP A 136 7.86 10.96 19.64
N ILE A 137 8.04 9.75 20.22
CA ILE A 137 9.05 8.80 19.78
C ILE A 137 8.75 8.30 18.35
N TYR A 138 7.47 8.03 18.03
CA TYR A 138 7.05 7.61 16.71
C TYR A 138 7.34 8.67 15.64
N VAL A 139 7.03 9.94 15.93
CA VAL A 139 7.28 11.08 15.04
C VAL A 139 8.77 11.29 14.81
N LEU A 140 9.61 11.11 15.83
CA LEU A 140 11.07 11.08 15.65
C LEU A 140 11.54 9.95 14.72
N GLY A 141 10.81 8.84 14.68
CA GLY A 141 11.05 7.69 13.80
C GLY A 141 10.53 7.85 12.37
N LEU A 142 9.77 8.91 12.05
CA LEU A 142 9.20 9.13 10.71
C LEU A 142 10.24 9.05 9.58
N PRO A 143 11.45 9.62 9.68
CA PRO A 143 12.45 9.49 8.63
C PRO A 143 12.77 8.03 8.28
N PHE A 144 12.89 7.17 9.29
CA PHE A 144 13.17 5.75 9.07
C PHE A 144 12.01 5.07 8.36
N MET A 145 10.77 5.37 8.77
CA MET A 145 9.56 4.84 8.13
C MET A 145 9.46 5.29 6.66
N PHE A 146 9.65 6.59 6.38
CA PHE A 146 9.58 7.14 5.03
C PHE A 146 10.63 6.51 4.11
N PHE A 147 11.91 6.55 4.51
CA PHE A 147 12.99 6.02 3.68
C PHE A 147 12.93 4.50 3.52
N TYR A 148 12.48 3.76 4.54
CA TYR A 148 12.23 2.33 4.40
C TYR A 148 11.10 2.06 3.38
N ASN A 149 10.00 2.81 3.42
CA ASN A 149 8.93 2.69 2.44
C ASN A 149 9.42 3.00 1.02
N ILE A 150 10.19 4.07 0.82
CA ILE A 150 10.79 4.38 -0.49
C ILE A 150 11.73 3.27 -0.94
N ALA A 151 12.57 2.74 -0.05
CA ALA A 151 13.46 1.62 -0.37
C ALA A 151 12.69 0.38 -0.84
N THR A 152 11.59 0.02 -0.15
CA THR A 152 10.73 -1.10 -0.56
C THR A 152 10.05 -0.84 -1.90
N GLY A 153 9.65 0.40 -2.17
CA GLY A 153 9.14 0.84 -3.46
C GLY A 153 10.16 0.67 -4.59
N ILE A 154 11.41 1.08 -4.35
CA ILE A 154 12.51 0.92 -5.31
C ILE A 154 12.82 -0.56 -5.56
N PHE A 155 12.89 -1.39 -4.54
CA PHE A 155 13.07 -2.85 -4.73
C PHE A 155 11.95 -3.44 -5.59
N SER A 156 10.69 -3.09 -5.28
CA SER A 156 9.53 -3.54 -6.04
C SER A 156 9.58 -3.04 -7.49
N ALA A 157 10.02 -1.80 -7.71
CA ALA A 157 10.20 -1.22 -9.03
C ALA A 157 11.26 -1.95 -9.86
N LEU A 158 12.30 -2.47 -9.22
CA LEU A 158 13.35 -3.28 -9.84
C LEU A 158 12.98 -4.77 -9.95
N GLY A 159 11.73 -5.14 -9.64
CA GLY A 159 11.22 -6.51 -9.69
C GLY A 159 11.72 -7.41 -8.56
N ASP A 160 12.24 -6.85 -7.47
CA ASP A 160 12.71 -7.61 -6.31
C ASP A 160 11.75 -7.48 -5.14
N SER A 161 10.89 -8.45 -4.96
CA SER A 161 9.99 -8.56 -3.82
C SER A 161 10.57 -9.39 -2.65
N LYS A 162 11.67 -10.13 -2.89
CA LYS A 162 12.27 -10.99 -1.88
C LYS A 162 13.08 -10.19 -0.86
N THR A 163 13.85 -9.21 -1.31
CA THR A 163 14.67 -8.38 -0.42
C THR A 163 13.82 -7.63 0.61
N PRO A 164 12.74 -6.91 0.25
CA PRO A 164 11.82 -6.32 1.23
C PRO A 164 11.20 -7.35 2.19
N PHE A 165 10.83 -8.53 1.68
CA PHE A 165 10.31 -9.61 2.51
C PHE A 165 11.30 -10.04 3.60
N TYR A 166 12.56 -10.28 3.25
CA TYR A 166 13.57 -10.67 4.24
C TYR A 166 13.85 -9.56 5.26
N PHE A 167 13.93 -8.29 4.81
CA PHE A 167 14.11 -7.17 5.74
C PHE A 167 12.95 -7.07 6.72
N LEU A 168 11.71 -7.19 6.22
CA LEU A 168 10.54 -7.12 7.08
C LEU A 168 10.48 -8.30 8.05
N ALA A 169 10.73 -9.53 7.59
CA ALA A 169 10.69 -10.71 8.44
C ALA A 169 11.73 -10.63 9.57
N VAL A 170 12.97 -10.27 9.24
CA VAL A 170 14.04 -10.12 10.24
C VAL A 170 13.73 -8.98 11.20
N SER A 171 13.28 -7.83 10.67
CA SER A 171 12.93 -6.67 11.48
C SER A 171 11.79 -6.98 12.45
N SER A 172 10.72 -7.62 11.98
CA SER A 172 9.57 -7.97 12.82
C SER A 172 9.94 -8.95 13.93
N LEU A 173 10.73 -9.98 13.62
CA LEU A 173 11.19 -10.93 14.64
C LEU A 173 12.15 -10.28 15.65
N SER A 174 13.05 -9.42 15.18
CA SER A 174 13.97 -8.69 16.06
C SER A 174 13.23 -7.70 16.95
N ASN A 175 12.21 -7.03 16.42
CA ASN A 175 11.40 -6.08 17.17
C ASN A 175 10.66 -6.76 18.33
N ILE A 176 10.03 -7.92 18.12
CA ILE A 176 9.38 -8.69 19.20
C ILE A 176 10.40 -9.01 20.33
N GLY A 177 11.62 -9.40 19.97
CA GLY A 177 12.67 -9.67 20.94
C GLY A 177 13.11 -8.42 21.71
N VAL A 178 13.27 -7.30 21.03
CA VAL A 178 13.65 -6.01 21.64
C VAL A 178 12.52 -5.43 22.49
N ASP A 179 11.26 -5.58 22.07
CA ASP A 179 10.09 -5.19 22.86
C ASP A 179 10.06 -5.92 24.20
N ILE A 180 10.21 -7.24 24.19
CA ILE A 180 10.24 -8.03 25.42
C ILE A 180 11.43 -7.61 26.29
N LEU A 181 12.60 -7.37 25.72
CA LEU A 181 13.78 -6.91 26.43
C LEU A 181 13.57 -5.55 27.10
N PHE A 182 13.00 -4.57 26.36
CA PHE A 182 12.81 -3.21 26.88
C PHE A 182 11.65 -3.14 27.88
N VAL A 183 10.58 -3.88 27.65
CA VAL A 183 9.39 -3.85 28.48
C VAL A 183 9.57 -4.77 29.73
N ALA A 184 9.93 -6.04 29.52
CA ALA A 184 10.04 -7.00 30.62
C ALA A 184 11.43 -6.99 31.30
N GLY A 185 12.52 -6.71 30.54
CA GLY A 185 13.88 -6.69 31.08
C GLY A 185 14.24 -5.33 31.70
N PHE A 186 14.00 -4.24 31.00
CA PHE A 186 14.38 -2.89 31.45
C PHE A 186 13.22 -2.11 32.09
N HIS A 187 12.00 -2.65 32.10
CA HIS A 187 10.81 -2.02 32.70
C HIS A 187 10.51 -0.62 32.15
N MET A 188 10.75 -0.38 30.85
CA MET A 188 10.58 0.94 30.23
C MET A 188 9.13 1.31 29.93
N GLY A 189 8.15 0.44 30.21
CA GLY A 189 6.74 0.72 29.96
C GLY A 189 6.45 0.98 28.47
N VAL A 190 5.52 1.92 28.20
CA VAL A 190 5.12 2.31 26.84
C VAL A 190 6.29 2.86 26.03
N ALA A 191 7.22 3.60 26.67
CA ALA A 191 8.43 4.08 26.00
C ALA A 191 9.28 2.92 25.45
N GLY A 192 9.28 1.75 26.12
CA GLY A 192 10.01 0.57 25.65
C GLY A 192 9.53 0.06 24.32
N VAL A 193 8.22 -0.05 24.12
CA VAL A 193 7.60 -0.45 22.84
C VAL A 193 7.93 0.58 21.74
N ALA A 194 7.80 1.87 22.04
CA ALA A 194 8.09 2.92 21.08
C ALA A 194 9.56 2.95 20.63
N TRP A 195 10.50 2.84 21.58
CA TRP A 195 11.94 2.79 21.29
C TRP A 195 12.37 1.53 20.57
N ALA A 196 11.77 0.37 20.89
CA ALA A 196 12.05 -0.88 20.17
C ALA A 196 11.67 -0.77 18.70
N THR A 197 10.48 -0.24 18.42
CA THR A 197 10.02 0.03 17.05
C THR A 197 10.93 1.03 16.35
N PHE A 198 11.28 2.14 17.00
CA PHE A 198 12.20 3.15 16.46
C PHE A 198 13.55 2.54 16.05
N LEU A 199 14.19 1.77 16.94
CA LEU A 199 15.50 1.18 16.70
C LEU A 199 15.45 0.11 15.59
N CYS A 200 14.50 -0.82 15.65
CA CYS A 200 14.39 -1.89 14.67
C CYS A 200 14.07 -1.34 13.27
N GLN A 201 13.21 -0.34 13.21
CA GLN A 201 12.88 0.34 11.94
C GLN A 201 14.06 1.16 11.43
N GLY A 202 14.81 1.82 12.32
CA GLY A 202 16.03 2.55 11.99
C GLY A 202 17.11 1.66 11.38
N VAL A 203 17.42 0.54 12.02
CA VAL A 203 18.39 -0.44 11.50
C VAL A 203 17.94 -0.98 10.15
N SER A 204 16.67 -1.37 10.02
CA SER A 204 16.11 -1.89 8.76
C SER A 204 16.17 -0.86 7.65
N CYS A 205 15.86 0.41 7.96
CA CYS A 205 15.94 1.52 7.01
C CYS A 205 17.38 1.71 6.50
N VAL A 206 18.35 1.79 7.40
CA VAL A 206 19.77 1.98 7.02
C VAL A 206 20.26 0.83 6.15
N LEU A 207 19.97 -0.42 6.53
CA LEU A 207 20.35 -1.59 5.73
C LEU A 207 19.69 -1.60 4.37
N ALA A 208 18.38 -1.30 4.29
CA ALA A 208 17.64 -1.23 3.04
C ALA A 208 18.21 -0.13 2.13
N MET A 209 18.49 1.06 2.66
CA MET A 209 19.07 2.17 1.90
C MET A 209 20.47 1.86 1.38
N VAL A 210 21.33 1.22 2.18
CA VAL A 210 22.65 0.77 1.73
C VAL A 210 22.54 -0.18 0.54
N VAL A 211 21.59 -1.14 0.59
CA VAL A 211 21.37 -2.07 -0.52
C VAL A 211 20.79 -1.35 -1.74
N VAL A 212 19.86 -0.42 -1.57
CA VAL A 212 19.31 0.41 -2.65
C VAL A 212 20.44 1.16 -3.35
N PHE A 213 21.25 1.93 -2.61
CA PHE A 213 22.34 2.71 -3.22
C PHE A 213 23.38 1.84 -3.92
N ARG A 214 23.73 0.66 -3.37
CA ARG A 214 24.62 -0.30 -4.05
C ARG A 214 24.03 -0.77 -5.38
N ARG A 215 22.73 -1.07 -5.42
CA ARG A 215 22.06 -1.53 -6.65
C ARG A 215 21.93 -0.44 -7.69
N ILE A 216 21.52 0.76 -7.29
CA ILE A 216 21.38 1.89 -8.22
C ILE A 216 22.72 2.28 -8.82
N ARG A 217 23.80 2.24 -8.05
CA ARG A 217 25.16 2.49 -8.57
C ARG A 217 25.65 1.42 -9.55
N ALA A 218 25.15 0.20 -9.46
CA ALA A 218 25.54 -0.89 -10.37
C ALA A 218 24.99 -0.72 -11.80
N PHE A 219 23.94 0.06 -12.00
CA PHE A 219 23.47 0.40 -13.34
C PHE A 219 24.42 1.42 -13.99
N LYS A 220 24.87 1.11 -15.21
CA LYS A 220 25.67 2.06 -15.98
C LYS A 220 24.81 3.26 -16.38
N SER A 221 25.39 4.43 -16.36
CA SER A 221 24.78 5.70 -16.72
C SER A 221 25.65 6.33 -17.78
N ASP A 222 25.04 6.72 -18.89
CA ASP A 222 25.76 7.32 -20.02
C ASP A 222 25.89 8.84 -19.84
N ARG A 223 25.00 9.42 -19.02
CA ARG A 223 24.96 10.87 -18.71
C ARG A 223 25.30 11.13 -17.24
N LYS A 224 25.65 12.37 -16.94
CA LYS A 224 25.84 12.82 -15.55
C LYS A 224 24.49 12.75 -14.82
N THR A 225 24.42 11.97 -13.74
CA THR A 225 23.21 11.80 -12.94
C THR A 225 22.71 13.14 -12.38
N VAL A 226 21.45 13.45 -12.63
CA VAL A 226 20.75 14.59 -12.05
C VAL A 226 20.15 14.18 -10.71
N TRP A 227 20.58 14.84 -9.63
CA TRP A 227 20.14 14.49 -8.28
C TRP A 227 18.70 14.91 -7.97
N PHE A 228 18.23 16.00 -8.61
CA PHE A 228 16.88 16.50 -8.41
C PHE A 228 16.34 17.15 -9.69
N SER A 229 15.09 16.86 -10.02
CA SER A 229 14.37 17.45 -11.15
C SER A 229 12.92 17.75 -10.76
N TRP A 230 12.51 19.01 -10.90
CA TRP A 230 11.12 19.44 -10.67
C TRP A 230 10.13 18.72 -11.59
N ASN A 231 10.51 18.47 -12.85
CA ASN A 231 9.68 17.70 -13.78
C ASN A 231 9.48 16.28 -13.28
N MET A 232 10.56 15.62 -12.81
CA MET A 232 10.50 14.28 -12.25
C MET A 232 9.67 14.24 -10.97
N LEU A 233 9.81 15.24 -10.09
CA LEU A 233 8.98 15.37 -8.89
C LEU A 233 7.50 15.51 -9.25
N GLY A 234 7.17 16.30 -10.28
CA GLY A 234 5.81 16.42 -10.81
C GLY A 234 5.25 15.08 -11.26
N LYS A 235 6.03 14.27 -12.01
CA LYS A 235 5.61 12.92 -12.43
C LYS A 235 5.35 11.99 -11.24
N VAL A 236 6.22 12.01 -10.23
CA VAL A 236 6.05 11.24 -8.99
C VAL A 236 4.82 11.72 -8.22
N ALA A 237 4.63 13.03 -8.08
CA ALA A 237 3.52 13.64 -7.36
C ALA A 237 2.15 13.30 -7.98
N VAL A 238 2.05 13.26 -9.30
CA VAL A 238 0.82 12.84 -10.02
C VAL A 238 0.35 11.45 -9.59
N VAL A 239 1.25 10.56 -9.19
CA VAL A 239 0.92 9.21 -8.70
C VAL A 239 0.82 9.19 -7.17
N ALA A 240 1.72 9.87 -6.48
CA ALA A 240 1.80 9.87 -5.02
C ALA A 240 0.59 10.57 -4.37
N ILE A 241 0.22 11.77 -4.82
CA ILE A 241 -0.87 12.55 -4.22
C ILE A 241 -2.21 11.82 -4.27
N PRO A 242 -2.67 11.26 -5.41
CA PRO A 242 -3.88 10.45 -5.44
C PRO A 242 -3.83 9.23 -4.51
N SER A 243 -2.66 8.61 -4.38
CA SER A 243 -2.49 7.45 -3.51
C SER A 243 -2.54 7.82 -2.03
N ILE A 244 -1.98 8.98 -1.64
CA ILE A 244 -2.12 9.56 -0.30
C ILE A 244 -3.60 9.86 -0.01
N LEU A 245 -4.26 10.56 -0.92
CA LEU A 245 -5.68 10.92 -0.77
C LEU A 245 -6.55 9.66 -0.64
N GLN A 246 -6.32 8.64 -1.46
CA GLN A 246 -7.03 7.37 -1.35
C GLN A 246 -6.93 6.79 0.08
N GLN A 247 -5.72 6.69 0.62
CA GLN A 247 -5.50 6.11 1.94
C GLN A 247 -6.14 6.96 3.04
N SER A 248 -6.02 8.28 2.94
CA SER A 248 -6.64 9.22 3.88
C SER A 248 -8.17 9.14 3.86
N PHE A 249 -8.77 9.08 2.67
CA PHE A 249 -10.23 8.94 2.53
C PHE A 249 -10.75 7.60 3.06
N VAL A 250 -9.99 6.51 2.90
CA VAL A 250 -10.33 5.22 3.52
C VAL A 250 -10.39 5.35 5.03
N SER A 251 -9.40 6.01 5.65
CA SER A 251 -9.35 6.22 7.10
C SER A 251 -10.53 7.08 7.58
N VAL A 252 -10.80 8.20 6.91
CA VAL A 252 -11.96 9.06 7.23
C VAL A 252 -13.27 8.31 7.09
N GLY A 253 -13.44 7.54 6.02
CA GLY A 253 -14.63 6.71 5.79
C GLY A 253 -14.83 5.68 6.90
N ASN A 254 -13.77 5.05 7.37
CA ASN A 254 -13.82 4.08 8.46
C ASN A 254 -14.21 4.75 9.81
N ILE A 255 -13.71 5.96 10.08
CA ILE A 255 -14.09 6.75 11.28
C ILE A 255 -15.59 7.08 11.25
N ILE A 256 -16.13 7.52 10.12
CA ILE A 256 -17.55 7.81 9.96
C ILE A 256 -18.38 6.53 10.18
N LEU A 257 -18.00 5.42 9.56
CA LEU A 257 -18.68 4.14 9.77
C LEU A 257 -18.63 3.68 11.21
N GLN A 258 -17.49 3.82 11.89
CA GLN A 258 -17.34 3.51 13.31
C GLN A 258 -18.28 4.34 14.18
N SER A 259 -18.43 5.64 13.89
CA SER A 259 -19.35 6.52 14.60
C SER A 259 -20.80 6.02 14.49
N VAL A 260 -21.21 5.58 13.29
CA VAL A 260 -22.56 5.00 13.09
C VAL A 260 -22.68 3.66 13.83
N ILE A 261 -21.68 2.81 13.79
CA ILE A 261 -21.68 1.49 14.46
C ILE A 261 -21.80 1.64 15.98
N ASN A 262 -21.19 2.67 16.55
CA ASN A 262 -21.23 2.95 17.99
C ASN A 262 -22.66 3.19 18.52
N THR A 263 -23.61 3.55 17.67
CA THR A 263 -25.02 3.72 18.06
C THR A 263 -25.76 2.39 18.28
N PHE A 264 -25.21 1.26 17.86
CA PHE A 264 -25.87 -0.07 17.93
C PHE A 264 -25.51 -0.87 19.19
N GLY A 265 -24.70 -0.32 20.09
CA GLY A 265 -24.38 -0.93 21.38
C GLY A 265 -23.14 -1.82 21.38
N ALA A 266 -22.69 -2.17 22.58
CA ALA A 266 -21.40 -2.79 22.85
C ALA A 266 -21.16 -4.13 22.11
N SER A 267 -22.17 -4.97 22.01
CA SER A 267 -22.05 -6.27 21.33
C SER A 267 -21.79 -6.12 19.82
N VAL A 268 -22.45 -5.14 19.18
CA VAL A 268 -22.25 -4.86 17.76
C VAL A 268 -20.86 -4.27 17.54
N ILE A 269 -20.42 -3.35 18.39
CA ILE A 269 -19.08 -2.75 18.35
C ILE A 269 -18.01 -3.83 18.49
N ALA A 270 -18.13 -4.72 19.47
CA ALA A 270 -17.17 -5.79 19.72
C ALA A 270 -17.09 -6.76 18.53
N GLY A 271 -18.24 -7.21 18.02
CA GLY A 271 -18.32 -8.11 16.86
C GLY A 271 -17.72 -7.50 15.60
N TYR A 272 -18.05 -6.24 15.32
CA TYR A 272 -17.47 -5.51 14.21
C TYR A 272 -15.96 -5.33 14.37
N SER A 273 -15.49 -4.92 15.54
CA SER A 273 -14.06 -4.67 15.80
C SER A 273 -13.19 -5.91 15.56
N ALA A 274 -13.67 -7.08 15.94
CA ALA A 274 -12.98 -8.34 15.66
C ALA A 274 -13.02 -8.69 14.15
N ALA A 275 -14.20 -8.58 13.54
CA ALA A 275 -14.39 -8.94 12.15
C ALA A 275 -13.67 -8.00 11.18
N VAL A 276 -13.61 -6.69 11.47
CA VAL A 276 -12.90 -5.71 10.63
C VAL A 276 -11.38 -5.92 10.66
N LYS A 277 -10.80 -6.42 11.76
CA LYS A 277 -9.38 -6.78 11.78
C LYS A 277 -9.06 -7.88 10.77
N LEU A 278 -9.91 -8.91 10.72
CA LEU A 278 -9.80 -9.99 9.73
C LEU A 278 -10.00 -9.46 8.30
N ASN A 279 -11.01 -8.61 8.09
CA ASN A 279 -11.25 -7.97 6.80
C ASN A 279 -10.07 -7.12 6.34
N ASN A 280 -9.49 -6.30 7.21
CA ASN A 280 -8.34 -5.44 6.89
C ASN A 280 -7.11 -6.26 6.50
N MET A 281 -6.88 -7.42 7.12
CA MET A 281 -5.82 -8.33 6.72
C MET A 281 -5.98 -8.78 5.25
N VAL A 282 -7.20 -9.11 4.84
CA VAL A 282 -7.51 -9.53 3.46
C VAL A 282 -7.36 -8.35 2.48
N ILE A 283 -7.94 -7.20 2.81
CA ILE A 283 -7.89 -6.01 1.96
C ILE A 283 -6.45 -5.51 1.79
N THR A 284 -5.66 -5.46 2.86
CA THR A 284 -4.24 -5.09 2.80
C THR A 284 -3.43 -6.05 1.93
N SER A 285 -3.73 -7.35 2.02
CA SER A 285 -3.09 -8.37 1.17
C SER A 285 -3.38 -8.13 -0.31
N PHE A 286 -4.64 -7.94 -0.68
CA PHE A 286 -5.01 -7.67 -2.07
C PHE A 286 -4.52 -6.31 -2.57
N THR A 287 -4.48 -5.29 -1.71
CA THR A 287 -3.89 -3.98 -2.04
C THR A 287 -2.41 -4.12 -2.37
N THR A 288 -1.67 -4.90 -1.60
CA THR A 288 -0.25 -5.17 -1.83
C THR A 288 -0.02 -5.93 -3.13
N LEU A 289 -0.86 -6.92 -3.44
CA LEU A 289 -0.84 -7.61 -4.73
C LEU A 289 -1.16 -6.63 -5.89
N GLY A 290 -2.13 -5.74 -5.72
CA GLY A 290 -2.45 -4.65 -6.66
C GLY A 290 -1.26 -3.72 -6.91
N ASN A 291 -0.48 -3.39 -5.87
CA ASN A 291 0.76 -2.61 -6.03
C ASN A 291 1.82 -3.38 -6.82
N GLY A 292 1.95 -4.68 -6.60
CA GLY A 292 2.82 -5.54 -7.40
C GLY A 292 2.43 -5.55 -8.88
N ILE A 293 1.12 -5.65 -9.17
CA ILE A 293 0.58 -5.59 -10.52
C ILE A 293 0.80 -4.20 -11.15
N SER A 294 0.73 -3.12 -10.35
CA SER A 294 1.06 -1.77 -10.81
C SER A 294 2.51 -1.66 -11.29
N ASN A 295 3.47 -2.21 -10.53
CA ASN A 295 4.87 -2.23 -10.92
C ASN A 295 5.12 -3.09 -12.16
N TYR A 296 4.49 -4.27 -12.25
CA TYR A 296 4.53 -5.11 -13.46
C TYR A 296 3.99 -4.34 -14.68
N THR A 297 2.86 -3.68 -14.53
CA THR A 297 2.23 -2.88 -15.59
C THR A 297 3.14 -1.73 -16.01
N SER A 298 3.68 -0.99 -15.04
CA SER A 298 4.54 0.17 -15.31
C SER A 298 5.84 -0.21 -16.02
N GLN A 299 6.48 -1.34 -15.64
CA GLN A 299 7.65 -1.85 -16.38
C GLN A 299 7.30 -2.23 -17.82
N ASN A 300 6.18 -2.92 -18.04
CA ASN A 300 5.77 -3.32 -19.40
C ASN A 300 5.34 -2.12 -20.24
N MET A 301 4.73 -1.09 -19.63
CA MET A 301 4.45 0.20 -20.27
C MET A 301 5.74 0.90 -20.72
N GLY A 302 6.72 0.99 -19.81
CA GLY A 302 8.03 1.58 -20.14
C GLY A 302 8.76 0.84 -21.25
N ALA A 303 8.61 -0.49 -21.33
CA ALA A 303 9.19 -1.33 -22.38
C ALA A 303 8.38 -1.34 -23.69
N GLY A 304 7.28 -0.59 -23.81
CA GLY A 304 6.38 -0.60 -24.99
C GLY A 304 5.59 -1.90 -25.17
N LYS A 305 5.56 -2.80 -24.17
CA LYS A 305 4.97 -4.15 -24.29
C LYS A 305 3.49 -4.18 -23.84
N MET A 306 2.62 -3.45 -24.55
CA MET A 306 1.19 -3.31 -24.21
C MET A 306 0.43 -4.64 -24.19
N ASP A 307 0.75 -5.56 -25.09
CA ASP A 307 0.21 -6.93 -25.10
C ASP A 307 0.39 -7.64 -23.75
N ARG A 308 1.53 -7.39 -23.08
CA ARG A 308 1.82 -7.98 -21.77
C ARG A 308 1.02 -7.34 -20.65
N VAL A 309 0.67 -6.05 -20.77
CA VAL A 309 -0.24 -5.38 -19.83
C VAL A 309 -1.62 -6.05 -19.87
N HIS A 310 -2.14 -6.30 -21.08
CA HIS A 310 -3.44 -7.00 -21.24
C HIS A 310 -3.38 -8.45 -20.71
N LYS A 311 -2.35 -9.22 -21.04
CA LYS A 311 -2.14 -10.57 -20.51
C LYS A 311 -1.94 -10.56 -18.99
N GLY A 312 -1.31 -9.51 -18.47
CA GLY A 312 -1.10 -9.26 -17.03
C GLY A 312 -2.41 -9.08 -16.27
N PHE A 313 -3.43 -8.47 -16.84
CA PHE A 313 -4.76 -8.38 -16.24
C PHE A 313 -5.36 -9.77 -15.96
N GLY A 314 -5.40 -10.65 -16.96
CA GLY A 314 -5.91 -12.01 -16.79
C GLY A 314 -5.07 -12.83 -15.79
N ALA A 315 -3.75 -12.69 -15.85
CA ALA A 315 -2.84 -13.37 -14.92
C ALA A 315 -2.98 -12.85 -13.48
N GLY A 316 -3.10 -11.53 -13.30
CA GLY A 316 -3.33 -10.89 -12.00
C GLY A 316 -4.67 -11.27 -11.38
N ARG A 317 -5.75 -11.24 -12.18
CA ARG A 317 -7.07 -11.71 -11.76
C ARG A 317 -7.02 -13.16 -11.27
N ASN A 318 -6.41 -14.05 -12.06
CA ASN A 318 -6.34 -15.47 -11.69
C ASN A 318 -5.51 -15.66 -10.41
N LEU A 319 -4.40 -14.92 -10.25
CA LEU A 319 -3.56 -14.95 -9.05
C LEU A 319 -4.38 -14.57 -7.81
N VAL A 320 -5.06 -13.41 -7.82
CA VAL A 320 -5.82 -12.96 -6.64
C VAL A 320 -7.01 -13.86 -6.36
N TRP A 321 -7.68 -14.41 -7.38
CA TRP A 321 -8.81 -15.33 -7.19
C TRP A 321 -8.38 -16.69 -6.63
N ILE A 322 -7.22 -17.22 -7.04
CA ILE A 322 -6.67 -18.45 -6.45
C ILE A 322 -6.35 -18.25 -4.97
N ILE A 323 -5.83 -17.08 -4.58
CA ILE A 323 -5.58 -16.72 -3.17
C ILE A 323 -6.92 -16.45 -2.45
N CYS A 324 -7.91 -15.89 -3.14
CA CYS A 324 -9.20 -15.54 -2.56
C CYS A 324 -10.01 -16.78 -2.15
N VAL A 325 -10.00 -17.86 -2.95
CA VAL A 325 -10.78 -19.07 -2.68
C VAL A 325 -10.57 -19.62 -1.26
N PRO A 326 -9.35 -19.96 -0.81
CA PRO A 326 -9.15 -20.47 0.54
C PRO A 326 -9.54 -19.47 1.62
N ILE A 327 -9.33 -18.17 1.40
CA ILE A 327 -9.71 -17.10 2.36
C ILE A 327 -11.24 -17.05 2.51
N VAL A 328 -11.97 -17.06 1.39
CA VAL A 328 -13.44 -17.05 1.41
C VAL A 328 -14.00 -18.29 2.11
N LEU A 329 -13.48 -19.48 1.79
CA LEU A 329 -13.88 -20.72 2.44
C LEU A 329 -13.58 -20.68 3.95
N LEU A 330 -12.40 -20.20 4.33
CA LEU A 330 -11.99 -20.07 5.72
C LEU A 330 -12.92 -19.11 6.49
N TYR A 331 -13.22 -17.94 5.94
CA TYR A 331 -14.03 -16.93 6.62
C TYR A 331 -15.51 -17.31 6.65
N PHE A 332 -16.01 -17.92 5.59
CA PHE A 332 -17.42 -18.31 5.50
C PHE A 332 -17.75 -19.49 6.43
N PHE A 333 -16.92 -20.53 6.46
CA PHE A 333 -17.17 -21.75 7.22
C PHE A 333 -16.51 -21.74 8.61
N PHE A 334 -15.32 -21.17 8.73
CA PHE A 334 -14.50 -21.21 9.95
C PHE A 334 -14.34 -19.84 10.62
N GLY A 335 -15.05 -18.81 10.16
CA GLY A 335 -14.98 -17.45 10.68
C GLY A 335 -15.20 -17.36 12.19
N ARG A 336 -16.08 -18.21 12.76
CA ARG A 336 -16.33 -18.29 14.21
C ARG A 336 -15.05 -18.61 15.00
N PHE A 337 -14.24 -19.56 14.54
CA PHE A 337 -12.98 -19.90 15.19
C PHE A 337 -11.95 -18.76 15.10
N LEU A 338 -11.96 -18.04 14.00
CA LEU A 338 -11.08 -16.87 13.83
C LEU A 338 -11.49 -15.70 14.73
N LEU A 339 -12.80 -15.48 14.89
CA LEU A 339 -13.32 -14.45 15.81
C LEU A 339 -13.01 -14.77 17.26
N LEU A 340 -13.01 -16.05 17.65
CA LEU A 340 -12.63 -16.50 19.00
C LEU A 340 -11.16 -16.22 19.35
N LEU A 341 -10.30 -15.88 18.40
CA LEU A 341 -8.97 -15.38 18.70
C LEU A 341 -9.01 -13.98 19.35
N PHE A 342 -10.10 -13.26 19.17
CA PHE A 342 -10.29 -11.89 19.67
C PHE A 342 -11.38 -11.76 20.74
N MET A 343 -12.16 -12.83 20.98
CA MET A 343 -13.33 -12.83 21.86
C MET A 343 -13.32 -14.05 22.75
N ASN A 344 -13.73 -13.87 24.02
CA ASN A 344 -13.75 -14.96 25.00
C ASN A 344 -15.06 -15.72 25.07
N ASP A 345 -16.20 -15.10 24.67
CA ASP A 345 -17.51 -15.71 24.74
C ASP A 345 -17.89 -16.35 23.38
N PRO A 346 -17.92 -17.69 23.28
CA PRO A 346 -18.22 -18.38 22.04
C PRO A 346 -19.70 -18.32 21.61
N GLN A 347 -20.61 -17.89 22.46
CA GLN A 347 -22.07 -17.89 22.19
C GLN A 347 -22.69 -16.50 22.32
N GLY A 348 -21.88 -15.46 22.55
CA GLY A 348 -22.35 -14.09 22.72
C GLY A 348 -22.85 -13.43 21.43
N PRO A 349 -23.75 -12.44 21.53
CA PRO A 349 -24.29 -11.72 20.36
C PRO A 349 -23.22 -10.99 19.54
N ALA A 350 -22.06 -10.72 20.15
CA ALA A 350 -20.92 -10.12 19.45
C ALA A 350 -20.32 -11.07 18.38
N ILE A 351 -20.20 -12.37 18.68
CA ILE A 351 -19.73 -13.37 17.71
C ILE A 351 -20.71 -13.49 16.53
N ASP A 352 -22.01 -13.49 16.82
CA ASP A 352 -23.01 -13.59 15.77
C ASP A 352 -22.96 -12.36 14.84
N THR A 353 -22.75 -11.17 15.40
CA THR A 353 -22.52 -9.96 14.62
C THR A 353 -21.28 -10.06 13.72
N GLY A 354 -20.16 -10.49 14.30
CA GLY A 354 -18.91 -10.68 13.54
C GLY A 354 -19.04 -11.75 12.44
N MET A 355 -19.73 -12.86 12.73
CA MET A 355 -20.00 -13.90 11.76
C MET A 355 -20.90 -13.41 10.62
N LEU A 356 -21.93 -12.63 10.92
CA LEU A 356 -22.80 -12.03 9.92
C LEU A 356 -22.02 -11.11 8.99
N PHE A 357 -21.16 -10.25 9.55
CA PHE A 357 -20.25 -9.39 8.78
C PHE A 357 -19.35 -10.21 7.84
N LEU A 358 -18.65 -11.23 8.36
CA LEU A 358 -17.77 -12.07 7.54
C LEU A 358 -18.52 -12.83 6.44
N ARG A 359 -19.71 -13.35 6.75
CA ARG A 359 -20.54 -14.07 5.77
C ARG A 359 -21.08 -13.18 4.66
N ILE A 360 -21.42 -11.92 4.97
CA ILE A 360 -21.85 -10.95 3.96
C ILE A 360 -20.69 -10.54 3.08
N LEU A 361 -19.51 -10.25 3.66
CA LEU A 361 -18.39 -9.68 2.90
C LEU A 361 -17.57 -10.73 2.14
N SER A 362 -17.39 -11.94 2.71
CA SER A 362 -16.43 -12.91 2.15
C SER A 362 -16.70 -13.30 0.68
N PRO A 363 -17.93 -13.50 0.19
CA PRO A 363 -18.15 -13.77 -1.22
C PRO A 363 -17.72 -12.61 -2.14
N PHE A 364 -17.79 -11.37 -1.65
CA PHE A 364 -17.44 -10.18 -2.39
C PHE A 364 -15.93 -9.88 -2.39
N TYR A 365 -15.12 -10.67 -1.69
CA TYR A 365 -13.66 -10.58 -1.82
C TYR A 365 -13.19 -10.87 -3.25
N PHE A 366 -13.90 -11.69 -4.03
CA PHE A 366 -13.64 -11.85 -5.46
C PHE A 366 -13.83 -10.55 -6.24
N VAL A 367 -14.82 -9.76 -5.87
CA VAL A 367 -15.14 -8.48 -6.52
C VAL A 367 -14.08 -7.43 -6.17
N VAL A 368 -13.81 -7.23 -4.89
CA VAL A 368 -12.84 -6.21 -4.46
C VAL A 368 -11.40 -6.57 -4.86
N SER A 369 -11.04 -7.86 -4.88
CA SER A 369 -9.72 -8.26 -5.37
C SER A 369 -9.53 -7.95 -6.85
N LEU A 370 -10.57 -8.15 -7.67
CA LEU A 370 -10.57 -7.75 -9.08
C LEU A 370 -10.46 -6.23 -9.24
N LYS A 371 -11.17 -5.46 -8.39
CA LYS A 371 -11.02 -3.99 -8.35
C LYS A 371 -9.57 -3.60 -8.10
N LEU A 372 -8.94 -4.16 -7.08
CA LEU A 372 -7.56 -3.80 -6.69
C LEU A 372 -6.52 -4.18 -7.76
N VAL A 373 -6.74 -5.29 -8.49
CA VAL A 373 -5.96 -5.64 -9.68
C VAL A 373 -6.11 -4.57 -10.77
N THR A 374 -7.36 -4.19 -11.08
CA THR A 374 -7.67 -3.22 -12.12
C THR A 374 -7.13 -1.83 -11.77
N ASP A 375 -7.29 -1.41 -10.52
CA ASP A 375 -6.74 -0.17 -9.98
C ASP A 375 -5.20 -0.16 -10.06
N GLY A 376 -4.55 -1.30 -9.80
CA GLY A 376 -3.11 -1.47 -9.98
C GLY A 376 -2.67 -1.22 -11.43
N ILE A 377 -3.43 -1.73 -12.39
CA ILE A 377 -3.14 -1.50 -13.81
C ILE A 377 -3.37 -0.03 -14.20
N LEU A 378 -4.48 0.58 -13.77
CA LEU A 378 -4.75 1.99 -14.05
C LEU A 378 -3.63 2.89 -13.51
N ARG A 379 -3.13 2.62 -12.29
CA ARG A 379 -1.97 3.32 -11.72
C ARG A 379 -0.69 3.07 -12.51
N GLY A 380 -0.39 1.82 -12.83
CA GLY A 380 0.78 1.45 -13.64
C GLY A 380 0.80 2.09 -15.02
N CYS A 381 -0.37 2.26 -15.63
CA CYS A 381 -0.55 3.01 -16.89
C CYS A 381 -0.47 4.53 -16.71
N GLY A 382 -0.48 5.05 -15.47
CA GLY A 382 -0.50 6.49 -15.18
C GLY A 382 -1.90 7.14 -15.30
N MET A 383 -2.96 6.35 -15.37
CA MET A 383 -4.34 6.82 -15.52
C MET A 383 -4.96 7.22 -14.16
N MET A 384 -4.28 8.13 -13.45
CA MET A 384 -4.59 8.45 -12.06
C MET A 384 -5.97 9.06 -11.86
N VAL A 385 -6.45 9.89 -12.79
CA VAL A 385 -7.80 10.50 -12.70
C VAL A 385 -8.88 9.41 -12.73
N ARG A 386 -8.77 8.43 -13.63
CA ARG A 386 -9.73 7.33 -13.72
C ARG A 386 -9.71 6.44 -12.48
N PHE A 387 -8.52 6.15 -11.98
CA PHE A 387 -8.31 5.45 -10.71
C PHE A 387 -8.98 6.20 -9.55
N MET A 388 -8.79 7.52 -9.44
CA MET A 388 -9.42 8.35 -8.39
C MET A 388 -10.94 8.31 -8.47
N ILE A 389 -11.52 8.50 -9.67
CA ILE A 389 -12.97 8.48 -9.85
C ILE A 389 -13.55 7.14 -9.37
N ALA A 390 -12.99 6.01 -9.78
CA ALA A 390 -13.46 4.70 -9.38
C ALA A 390 -13.35 4.47 -7.87
N THR A 391 -12.23 4.89 -7.27
CA THR A 391 -11.96 4.68 -5.84
C THR A 391 -12.80 5.59 -4.95
N PHE A 392 -12.89 6.89 -5.27
CA PHE A 392 -13.71 7.81 -4.47
C PHE A 392 -15.20 7.55 -4.61
N SER A 393 -15.67 7.11 -5.79
CA SER A 393 -17.06 6.68 -5.95
C SER A 393 -17.40 5.50 -5.05
N ASP A 394 -16.52 4.48 -4.96
CA ASP A 394 -16.68 3.37 -4.02
C ASP A 394 -16.77 3.88 -2.57
N LEU A 395 -15.80 4.69 -2.13
CA LEU A 395 -15.71 5.13 -0.75
C LEU A 395 -16.89 6.02 -0.33
N ILE A 396 -17.25 7.01 -1.15
CA ILE A 396 -18.35 7.95 -0.86
C ILE A 396 -19.69 7.22 -0.86
N LEU A 397 -19.94 6.38 -1.88
CA LEU A 397 -21.18 5.62 -1.96
C LEU A 397 -21.32 4.62 -0.83
N ARG A 398 -20.24 3.92 -0.46
CA ARG A 398 -20.23 2.98 0.66
C ARG A 398 -20.63 3.65 1.97
N VAL A 399 -20.03 4.81 2.29
CA VAL A 399 -20.36 5.56 3.51
C VAL A 399 -21.79 6.08 3.44
N GLY A 400 -22.21 6.69 2.34
CA GLY A 400 -23.58 7.19 2.17
C GLY A 400 -24.64 6.10 2.27
N ILE A 401 -24.43 4.96 1.59
CA ILE A 401 -25.34 3.81 1.64
C ILE A 401 -25.38 3.21 3.06
N ALA A 402 -24.25 3.13 3.76
CA ALA A 402 -24.19 2.63 5.13
C ALA A 402 -25.03 3.49 6.09
N ILE A 403 -24.95 4.83 5.98
CA ILE A 403 -25.74 5.76 6.78
C ILE A 403 -27.25 5.58 6.48
N VAL A 404 -27.62 5.52 5.20
CA VAL A 404 -29.03 5.37 4.80
C VAL A 404 -29.58 4.01 5.24
N LEU A 405 -28.87 2.91 4.96
CA LEU A 405 -29.36 1.58 5.31
C LEU A 405 -29.36 1.32 6.82
N SER A 406 -28.45 1.93 7.57
CA SER A 406 -28.43 1.82 9.04
C SER A 406 -29.66 2.41 9.71
N SER A 407 -30.28 3.42 9.10
CA SER A 407 -31.52 4.05 9.59
C SER A 407 -32.81 3.32 9.15
N THR A 408 -32.69 2.24 8.40
CA THR A 408 -33.82 1.36 8.02
C THR A 408 -34.01 0.18 8.98
N ALA A 409 -34.97 -0.67 8.71
CA ALA A 409 -35.18 -1.91 9.48
C ALA A 409 -33.97 -2.88 9.44
N LEU A 410 -32.99 -2.65 8.54
CA LEU A 410 -31.78 -3.45 8.44
C LEU A 410 -30.80 -3.18 9.59
N GLY A 411 -30.84 -1.99 10.20
CA GLY A 411 -29.96 -1.61 11.31
C GLY A 411 -28.46 -1.79 10.96
N SER A 412 -27.70 -2.43 11.84
CA SER A 412 -26.27 -2.71 11.63
C SER A 412 -25.98 -3.57 10.39
N THR A 413 -26.91 -4.49 10.02
CA THR A 413 -26.77 -5.30 8.82
C THR A 413 -26.71 -4.44 7.55
N GLY A 414 -27.43 -3.32 7.53
CA GLY A 414 -27.38 -2.35 6.45
C GLY A 414 -25.98 -1.77 6.23
N ILE A 415 -25.23 -1.55 7.32
CA ILE A 415 -23.83 -1.11 7.23
C ILE A 415 -22.96 -2.17 6.57
N TRP A 416 -23.16 -3.44 6.95
CA TRP A 416 -22.40 -4.56 6.34
C TRP A 416 -22.70 -4.70 4.85
N MET A 417 -23.93 -4.51 4.43
CA MET A 417 -24.33 -4.57 3.02
C MET A 417 -23.79 -3.43 2.16
N ALA A 418 -23.48 -2.29 2.76
CA ALA A 418 -22.92 -1.14 2.04
C ALA A 418 -21.52 -1.43 1.46
N TRP A 419 -20.72 -2.29 2.10
CA TRP A 419 -19.39 -2.67 1.62
C TRP A 419 -19.45 -3.40 0.26
N PRO A 420 -20.21 -4.51 0.11
CA PRO A 420 -20.39 -5.16 -1.16
C PRO A 420 -20.90 -4.25 -2.27
N VAL A 421 -21.87 -3.38 -1.97
CA VAL A 421 -22.43 -2.45 -2.96
C VAL A 421 -21.36 -1.46 -3.44
N GLY A 422 -20.62 -0.84 -2.53
CA GLY A 422 -19.50 0.04 -2.88
C GLY A 422 -18.45 -0.68 -3.73
N TRP A 423 -18.05 -1.89 -3.34
CA TRP A 423 -17.09 -2.71 -4.09
C TRP A 423 -17.60 -3.07 -5.50
N CYS A 424 -18.87 -3.42 -5.66
CA CYS A 424 -19.44 -3.72 -6.98
C CYS A 424 -19.43 -2.49 -7.89
N ILE A 425 -19.84 -1.33 -7.39
CA ILE A 425 -19.84 -0.09 -8.17
C ILE A 425 -18.41 0.33 -8.53
N GLY A 426 -17.50 0.35 -7.54
CA GLY A 426 -16.09 0.69 -7.78
C GLY A 426 -15.43 -0.27 -8.76
N THR A 427 -15.67 -1.57 -8.66
CA THR A 427 -15.15 -2.57 -9.60
C THR A 427 -15.71 -2.34 -11.00
N GLY A 428 -17.01 -2.09 -11.13
CA GLY A 428 -17.66 -1.79 -12.40
C GLY A 428 -17.02 -0.58 -13.09
N LEU A 429 -16.83 0.52 -12.36
CA LEU A 429 -16.16 1.73 -12.87
C LEU A 429 -14.70 1.46 -13.27
N SER A 430 -13.93 0.77 -12.41
CA SER A 430 -12.53 0.43 -12.71
C SER A 430 -12.43 -0.42 -13.98
N LEU A 431 -13.32 -1.42 -14.17
CA LEU A 431 -13.37 -2.25 -15.36
C LEU A 431 -13.76 -1.45 -16.62
N VAL A 432 -14.76 -0.57 -16.54
CA VAL A 432 -15.12 0.31 -17.65
C VAL A 432 -13.94 1.18 -18.05
N PHE A 433 -13.26 1.78 -17.08
CA PHE A 433 -12.08 2.61 -17.36
C PHE A 433 -10.92 1.80 -17.91
N TYR A 434 -10.71 0.58 -17.42
CA TYR A 434 -9.70 -0.32 -17.97
C TYR A 434 -9.98 -0.67 -19.42
N PHE A 435 -11.17 -1.17 -19.75
CA PHE A 435 -11.49 -1.59 -21.12
C PHE A 435 -11.51 -0.44 -22.11
N THR A 436 -12.00 0.74 -21.72
CA THR A 436 -11.98 1.93 -22.59
C THR A 436 -10.58 2.47 -22.80
N ALA A 437 -9.74 2.46 -21.75
CA ALA A 437 -8.37 2.95 -21.80
C ALA A 437 -7.43 2.04 -22.58
N ILE A 438 -7.45 0.75 -22.28
CA ILE A 438 -6.57 -0.23 -22.94
C ILE A 438 -6.88 -0.34 -24.42
N ARG A 439 -8.17 -0.30 -24.81
CA ARG A 439 -8.53 -0.27 -26.22
C ARG A 439 -7.92 0.92 -26.96
N LYS A 440 -7.93 2.11 -26.34
CA LYS A 440 -7.35 3.29 -26.93
C LYS A 440 -5.83 3.18 -27.08
N VAL A 441 -5.14 2.77 -26.02
CA VAL A 441 -3.68 2.60 -26.01
C VAL A 441 -3.22 1.49 -26.99
N LEU A 442 -3.97 0.38 -27.08
CA LEU A 442 -3.68 -0.68 -28.06
C LEU A 442 -3.94 -0.23 -29.51
N ALA A 443 -4.86 0.70 -29.73
CA ALA A 443 -5.15 1.24 -31.05
C ALA A 443 -4.11 2.28 -31.52
N GLU A 444 -3.57 3.06 -30.58
CA GLU A 444 -2.55 4.09 -30.84
C GLU A 444 -1.13 3.50 -30.99
N SER A 445 -0.80 2.41 -30.28
CA SER A 445 0.53 1.80 -30.26
C SER A 445 1.07 1.32 -31.61
N PRO A 446 0.30 0.73 -32.55
CA PRO A 446 0.83 0.36 -33.88
C PRO A 446 1.15 1.57 -34.76
N ALA A 447 0.37 2.62 -34.67
CA ALA A 447 0.54 3.84 -35.47
C ALA A 447 1.75 4.67 -35.00
N GLU A 448 1.99 4.76 -33.70
CA GLU A 448 3.16 5.45 -33.14
C GLU A 448 4.44 4.67 -33.40
N ALA A 449 4.44 3.34 -33.23
CA ALA A 449 5.60 2.50 -33.53
C ALA A 449 5.97 2.53 -35.02
N GLU A 450 4.99 2.60 -35.93
CA GLU A 450 5.20 2.73 -37.36
C GLU A 450 5.68 4.14 -37.72
N ALA A 451 5.22 5.18 -37.05
CA ALA A 451 5.68 6.55 -37.23
C ALA A 451 7.11 6.76 -36.69
N GLU A 452 7.46 6.19 -35.53
CA GLU A 452 8.81 6.20 -34.99
C GLU A 452 9.78 5.38 -35.84
N GLY A 453 9.34 4.23 -36.35
CA GLY A 453 10.14 3.42 -37.30
C GLY A 453 10.48 4.18 -38.57
N LYS A 454 9.50 4.84 -39.19
CA LYS A 454 9.72 5.67 -40.39
C LYS A 454 10.57 6.91 -40.11
N ALA A 455 10.45 7.50 -38.93
CA ALA A 455 11.28 8.64 -38.52
C ALA A 455 12.75 8.21 -38.24
N ALA A 456 12.96 7.00 -37.71
CA ALA A 456 14.29 6.44 -37.50
C ALA A 456 14.98 6.05 -38.87
N GLU A 457 14.23 5.45 -39.77
CA GLU A 457 14.72 5.17 -41.14
C GLU A 457 15.09 6.45 -41.89
N ALA A 458 14.23 7.48 -41.84
CA ALA A 458 14.52 8.76 -42.48
C ALA A 458 15.74 9.49 -41.89
N ARG A 459 15.99 9.33 -40.56
CA ARG A 459 17.22 9.85 -39.93
C ARG A 459 18.47 9.09 -40.36
N ALA A 460 18.39 7.76 -40.46
CA ALA A 460 19.49 6.94 -40.89
C ALA A 460 19.85 7.19 -42.38
N GLU A 461 18.84 7.39 -43.25
CA GLU A 461 19.03 7.79 -44.64
C GLU A 461 19.66 9.19 -44.78
N ALA A 462 19.26 10.14 -43.92
CA ALA A 462 19.84 11.47 -43.93
C ALA A 462 21.29 11.50 -43.42
N GLU A 463 21.63 10.70 -42.39
CA GLU A 463 23.00 10.52 -41.91
C GLU A 463 23.88 9.87 -42.99
N PHE A 464 23.39 8.83 -43.66
CA PHE A 464 24.11 8.16 -44.72
C PHE A 464 24.35 9.07 -45.93
N ALA A 465 23.40 9.92 -46.29
CA ALA A 465 23.54 10.92 -47.35
C ALA A 465 24.56 12.01 -46.99
N ALA A 466 24.58 12.45 -45.71
CA ALA A 466 25.53 13.44 -45.22
C ALA A 466 26.98 12.90 -45.18
N ASP A 467 27.16 11.64 -44.80
CA ASP A 467 28.49 10.98 -44.83
C ASP A 467 28.99 10.77 -46.27
N ALA A 468 28.11 10.44 -47.22
CA ALA A 468 28.46 10.30 -48.61
C ALA A 468 28.86 11.63 -49.29
N GLU A 469 28.29 12.77 -48.90
CA GLU A 469 28.67 14.09 -49.32
C GLU A 469 30.04 14.53 -48.74
N MET A 470 30.38 14.09 -47.54
CA MET A 470 31.68 14.38 -46.90
C MET A 470 32.85 13.55 -47.51
N GLU A 471 32.58 12.35 -48.03
CA GLU A 471 33.62 11.55 -48.75
C GLU A 471 33.91 12.04 -50.18
N THR A 472 33.09 12.95 -50.71
CA THR A 472 33.27 13.47 -52.10
C THR A 472 33.86 14.88 -52.13
N LEU A 473 34.16 15.49 -50.98
CA LEU A 473 34.90 16.75 -50.80
C LEU A 473 36.33 16.49 -50.32
#